data_540932229b6f41f228412f3035db9d95
#
_entry.id   540932229b6f41f228412f3035db9d95
#
_cell.length_a   1.000
_cell.length_b   1.000
_cell.length_c   1.000
_cell.angle_alpha   90.00
_cell.angle_beta   90.00
_cell.angle_gamma   90.00
#
_symmetry.space_group_name_H-M   'P 1'
#
loop_
_entity.id
_entity.type
_entity.pdbx_description
1 polymer ?
#
loop_
_entity_poly.entity_id
_entity_poly.type
_entity_poly.pdbx_seq_one_letter_code
_entity_poly.pdbx_strand_id
1 'polypeptide(L)'
;LAVRYDPKRANIARSADAIGLVVIALSLLVAVTQSAIINSGYGEAARLDHAVPVVAGALFAILGYAMPNIRQNYTIGVRLPWTIESEAAWDASHRFIGGIWILVGVVTASLGLLGLSAAAILTLLIGLTLSVAGTVFVAYRVYRREPRRTRAQRRR
;
A
#
# COMPACT_ATOMS: atom_id res chain seq x y z
N LEU A 1 -13.75 -10.99 11.35
CA LEU A 1 -14.15 -12.36 10.98
C LEU A 1 -13.12 -13.04 10.07
N ALA A 2 -12.71 -12.43 8.93
CA ALA A 2 -11.79 -13.04 7.96
C ALA A 2 -10.44 -13.47 8.58
N VAL A 3 -9.84 -12.65 9.43
CA VAL A 3 -8.56 -12.96 10.11
C VAL A 3 -8.63 -14.21 10.98
N ARG A 4 -9.76 -14.50 11.60
CA ARG A 4 -9.94 -15.66 12.47
C ARG A 4 -9.88 -17.00 11.71
N TYR A 5 -10.29 -16.98 10.44
CA TYR A 5 -10.35 -18.16 9.58
C TYR A 5 -9.16 -18.25 8.60
N ASP A 6 -8.20 -17.30 8.68
CA ASP A 6 -7.01 -17.35 7.83
C ASP A 6 -6.10 -18.52 8.26
N PRO A 7 -5.77 -19.46 7.35
CA PRO A 7 -4.84 -20.56 7.65
C PRO A 7 -3.47 -20.07 8.14
N LYS A 8 -3.07 -18.85 7.73
CA LYS A 8 -1.82 -18.21 8.13
C LYS A 8 -2.01 -17.11 9.20
N ARG A 9 -2.99 -17.26 10.09
CA ARG A 9 -3.27 -16.28 11.17
C ARG A 9 -2.04 -15.90 12.01
N ALA A 10 -1.10 -16.81 12.20
CA ALA A 10 0.14 -16.53 12.91
C ALA A 10 1.00 -15.47 12.19
N ASN A 11 0.98 -15.44 10.85
CA ASN A 11 1.67 -14.43 10.06
C ASN A 11 0.99 -13.06 10.20
N ILE A 12 -0.34 -13.02 10.28
CA ILE A 12 -1.09 -11.78 10.54
C ILE A 12 -0.71 -11.23 11.91
N ALA A 13 -0.64 -12.08 12.94
CA ALA A 13 -0.21 -11.67 14.27
C ALA A 13 1.22 -11.11 14.28
N ARG A 14 2.13 -11.71 13.51
CA ARG A 14 3.51 -11.19 13.33
C ARG A 14 3.59 -9.89 12.52
N SER A 15 2.54 -9.53 11.82
CA SER A 15 2.41 -8.28 11.06
C SER A 15 1.58 -7.23 11.79
N ALA A 16 1.26 -7.43 13.08
CA ALA A 16 0.33 -6.60 13.83
C ALA A 16 0.73 -5.11 13.83
N ASP A 17 2.01 -4.82 14.00
CA ASP A 17 2.53 -3.45 14.02
C ASP A 17 2.34 -2.76 12.65
N ALA A 18 2.67 -3.46 11.55
CA ALA A 18 2.47 -2.94 10.21
C ALA A 18 0.97 -2.72 9.89
N ILE A 19 0.12 -3.65 10.29
CA ILE A 19 -1.33 -3.55 10.13
C ILE A 19 -1.89 -2.42 11.00
N GLY A 20 -1.43 -2.30 12.24
CA GLY A 20 -1.80 -1.21 13.14
C GLY A 20 -1.46 0.16 12.56
N LEU A 21 -0.25 0.30 11.99
CA LEU A 21 0.16 1.51 11.30
C LEU A 21 -0.74 1.85 10.12
N VAL A 22 -1.12 0.85 9.30
CA VAL A 22 -2.05 1.03 8.18
C VAL A 22 -3.42 1.49 8.69
N VAL A 23 -3.95 0.87 9.74
CA VAL A 23 -5.25 1.26 10.32
C VAL A 23 -5.22 2.70 10.85
N ILE A 24 -4.16 3.08 11.57
CA ILE A 24 -3.99 4.44 12.09
C ILE A 24 -3.92 5.43 10.92
N ALA A 25 -3.11 5.16 9.88
CA ALA A 25 -2.97 6.03 8.72
C ALA A 25 -4.30 6.22 7.99
N LEU A 26 -5.07 5.16 7.77
CA LEU A 26 -6.40 5.23 7.17
C LEU A 26 -7.40 6.00 8.04
N SER A 27 -7.36 5.81 9.36
CA SER A 27 -8.22 6.55 10.29
C SER A 27 -7.91 8.05 10.28
N LEU A 28 -6.63 8.42 10.24
CA LEU A 28 -6.20 9.80 10.11
C LEU A 28 -6.62 10.41 8.77
N LEU A 29 -6.49 9.66 7.66
CA LEU A 29 -6.98 10.12 6.36
C LEU A 29 -8.48 10.44 6.42
N VAL A 30 -9.28 9.53 6.96
CA VAL A 30 -10.74 9.72 7.11
C VAL A 30 -11.03 10.96 7.96
N ALA A 31 -10.37 11.10 9.11
CA ALA A 31 -10.58 12.24 10.01
C ALA A 31 -10.20 13.59 9.34
N VAL A 32 -9.06 13.64 8.65
CA VAL A 32 -8.63 14.86 7.93
C VAL A 32 -9.57 15.18 6.79
N THR A 33 -9.96 14.17 5.99
CA THR A 33 -10.90 14.38 4.88
C THR A 33 -12.27 14.87 5.38
N GLN A 34 -12.79 14.26 6.45
CA GLN A 34 -14.05 14.67 7.05
C GLN A 34 -13.98 16.11 7.60
N SER A 35 -12.91 16.46 8.31
CA SER A 35 -12.68 17.81 8.81
C SER A 35 -12.61 18.82 7.65
N ALA A 36 -11.93 18.44 6.57
CA ALA A 36 -11.80 19.27 5.38
C ALA A 36 -13.15 19.51 4.70
N ILE A 37 -14.01 18.48 4.58
CA ILE A 37 -15.38 18.62 4.02
C ILE A 37 -16.23 19.54 4.90
N ILE A 38 -16.18 19.38 6.21
CA ILE A 38 -16.93 20.26 7.15
C ILE A 38 -16.48 21.72 6.98
N ASN A 39 -15.17 21.97 6.99
CA ASN A 39 -14.63 23.34 6.86
C ASN A 39 -14.93 23.97 5.50
N SER A 40 -15.02 23.18 4.42
CA SER A 40 -15.40 23.71 3.10
C SER A 40 -16.82 24.27 3.08
N GLY A 41 -17.72 23.71 3.88
CA GLY A 41 -19.07 24.24 4.07
C GLY A 41 -19.12 25.64 4.72
N TYR A 42 -18.03 26.04 5.39
CA TYR A 42 -17.88 27.40 5.98
C TYR A 42 -17.07 28.35 5.10
N GLY A 43 -16.87 28.07 3.81
CA GLY A 43 -16.23 28.96 2.84
C GLY A 43 -14.70 28.84 2.75
N GLU A 44 -14.08 27.86 3.37
CA GLU A 44 -12.61 27.64 3.33
C GLU A 44 -12.17 26.63 2.25
N ALA A 45 -12.89 26.57 1.12
CA ALA A 45 -12.63 25.58 0.07
C ALA A 45 -11.20 25.60 -0.51
N ALA A 46 -10.56 26.76 -0.54
CA ALA A 46 -9.21 26.94 -1.11
C ALA A 46 -8.10 26.15 -0.38
N ARG A 47 -8.32 25.78 0.88
CA ARG A 47 -7.32 25.00 1.65
C ARG A 47 -7.33 23.51 1.33
N LEU A 48 -8.40 23.01 0.74
CA LEU A 48 -8.55 21.59 0.39
C LEU A 48 -7.62 21.17 -0.75
N ASP A 49 -7.42 22.06 -1.73
CA ASP A 49 -6.61 21.78 -2.92
C ASP A 49 -5.17 21.42 -2.56
N HIS A 50 -4.63 21.97 -1.48
CA HIS A 50 -3.29 21.64 -0.99
C HIS A 50 -3.29 20.48 0.00
N ALA A 51 -4.27 20.44 0.91
CA ALA A 51 -4.32 19.45 1.98
C ALA A 51 -4.53 18.02 1.45
N VAL A 52 -5.40 17.83 0.47
CA VAL A 52 -5.73 16.51 -0.06
C VAL A 52 -4.51 15.78 -0.66
N PRO A 53 -3.71 16.38 -1.56
CA PRO A 53 -2.50 15.75 -2.07
C PRO A 53 -1.46 15.46 -0.98
N VAL A 54 -1.30 16.35 0.00
CA VAL A 54 -0.34 16.16 1.11
C VAL A 54 -0.73 14.94 1.93
N VAL A 55 -1.99 14.86 2.34
CA VAL A 55 -2.49 13.76 3.18
C VAL A 55 -2.50 12.44 2.40
N ALA A 56 -2.91 12.46 1.14
CA ALA A 56 -2.86 11.27 0.28
C ALA A 56 -1.42 10.79 0.07
N GLY A 57 -0.48 11.71 -0.19
CA GLY A 57 0.93 11.38 -0.33
C GLY A 57 1.52 10.79 0.94
N ALA A 58 1.24 11.39 2.09
CA ALA A 58 1.67 10.87 3.39
C ALA A 58 1.09 9.47 3.66
N LEU A 59 -0.19 9.25 3.36
CA LEU A 59 -0.80 7.92 3.47
C LEU A 59 -0.04 6.89 2.63
N PHE A 60 0.23 7.17 1.36
CA PHE A 60 0.92 6.21 0.49
C PHE A 60 2.36 5.98 0.93
N ALA A 61 3.06 6.97 1.46
CA ALA A 61 4.38 6.79 2.05
C ALA A 61 4.33 5.84 3.27
N ILE A 62 3.34 6.00 4.15
CA ILE A 62 3.13 5.13 5.32
C ILE A 62 2.75 3.71 4.89
N LEU A 63 1.82 3.57 3.93
CA LEU A 63 1.44 2.27 3.38
C LEU A 63 2.65 1.58 2.75
N GLY A 64 3.46 2.32 1.99
CA GLY A 64 4.68 1.81 1.39
C GLY A 64 5.69 1.30 2.43
N TYR A 65 5.85 2.01 3.53
CA TYR A 65 6.69 1.57 4.65
C TYR A 65 6.16 0.30 5.33
N ALA A 66 4.85 0.16 5.45
CA ALA A 66 4.23 -1.00 6.07
C ALA A 66 4.30 -2.26 5.19
N MET A 67 4.24 -2.12 3.86
CA MET A 67 4.13 -3.25 2.91
C MET A 67 5.18 -4.35 3.11
N PRO A 68 6.50 -4.10 3.22
CA PRO A 68 7.52 -5.15 3.39
C PRO A 68 7.38 -5.93 4.70
N ASN A 69 6.69 -5.38 5.69
CA ASN A 69 6.49 -5.97 7.00
C ASN A 69 5.22 -6.85 7.10
N ILE A 70 4.43 -6.89 6.04
CA ILE A 70 3.23 -7.74 5.97
C ILE A 70 3.64 -9.13 5.50
N ARG A 71 3.60 -10.11 6.40
CA ARG A 71 3.87 -11.52 6.13
C ARG A 71 2.79 -12.15 5.28
N GLN A 72 3.17 -13.17 4.48
CA GLN A 72 2.24 -13.88 3.60
C GLN A 72 1.01 -14.40 4.34
N ASN A 73 -0.17 -13.99 3.89
CA ASN A 73 -1.48 -14.37 4.43
C ASN A 73 -2.55 -14.31 3.33
N TYR A 74 -3.78 -14.74 3.65
CA TYR A 74 -4.90 -14.76 2.70
C TYR A 74 -5.83 -13.55 2.85
N THR A 75 -5.58 -12.64 3.80
CA THR A 75 -6.51 -11.55 4.16
C THR A 75 -6.02 -10.19 3.67
N ILE A 76 -4.73 -9.84 3.85
CA ILE A 76 -4.18 -8.48 3.67
C ILE A 76 -2.95 -8.53 2.77
N GLY A 77 -2.83 -7.61 1.80
CA GLY A 77 -1.67 -7.46 0.93
C GLY A 77 -1.94 -7.75 -0.54
N VAL A 78 -0.88 -7.90 -1.33
CA VAL A 78 -0.92 -8.20 -2.77
C VAL A 78 -1.18 -9.69 -2.98
N ARG A 79 -2.46 -10.05 -3.16
CA ARG A 79 -2.95 -11.44 -3.24
C ARG A 79 -3.17 -11.86 -4.69
N LEU A 80 -2.11 -12.24 -5.35
CA LEU A 80 -2.13 -12.87 -6.66
C LEU A 80 -1.94 -14.40 -6.49
N PRO A 81 -2.39 -15.25 -7.41
CA PRO A 81 -2.23 -16.70 -7.27
C PRO A 81 -0.79 -17.09 -6.95
N TRP A 82 0.17 -16.51 -7.64
CA TRP A 82 1.59 -16.79 -7.43
C TRP A 82 2.20 -16.17 -6.17
N THR A 83 1.66 -15.08 -5.63
CA THR A 83 2.13 -14.54 -4.34
C THR A 83 1.60 -15.36 -3.16
N ILE A 84 0.43 -15.95 -3.30
CA ILE A 84 -0.13 -16.86 -2.29
C ILE A 84 0.60 -18.21 -2.28
N GLU A 85 1.04 -18.69 -3.45
CA GLU A 85 1.76 -19.97 -3.59
C GLU A 85 3.26 -19.86 -3.24
N SER A 86 3.88 -18.69 -3.40
CA SER A 86 5.32 -18.47 -3.20
C SER A 86 5.56 -17.32 -2.23
N GLU A 87 6.22 -17.62 -1.11
CA GLU A 87 6.64 -16.62 -0.13
C GLU A 87 7.70 -15.67 -0.71
N ALA A 88 8.58 -16.18 -1.57
CA ALA A 88 9.56 -15.36 -2.26
C ALA A 88 8.89 -14.36 -3.22
N ALA A 89 7.84 -14.77 -3.94
CA ALA A 89 7.06 -13.88 -4.78
C ALA A 89 6.27 -12.85 -3.95
N TRP A 90 5.76 -13.27 -2.78
CA TRP A 90 5.11 -12.37 -1.82
C TRP A 90 6.08 -11.28 -1.36
N ASP A 91 7.22 -11.68 -0.80
CA ASP A 91 8.20 -10.74 -0.25
C ASP A 91 8.77 -9.79 -1.32
N ALA A 92 9.03 -10.31 -2.53
CA ALA A 92 9.51 -9.49 -3.64
C ALA A 92 8.48 -8.45 -4.08
N SER A 93 7.20 -8.85 -4.19
CA SER A 93 6.11 -7.95 -4.57
C SER A 93 5.87 -6.86 -3.52
N HIS A 94 5.87 -7.22 -2.24
CA HIS A 94 5.63 -6.27 -1.15
C HIS A 94 6.79 -5.29 -0.96
N ARG A 95 8.04 -5.74 -1.13
CA ARG A 95 9.20 -4.83 -1.13
C ARG A 95 9.17 -3.88 -2.33
N PHE A 96 8.85 -4.39 -3.52
CA PHE A 96 8.80 -3.56 -4.74
C PHE A 96 7.72 -2.48 -4.63
N ILE A 97 6.47 -2.88 -4.35
CA ILE A 97 5.35 -1.94 -4.24
C ILE A 97 5.56 -0.95 -3.08
N GLY A 98 6.12 -1.43 -1.96
CA GLY A 98 6.44 -0.59 -0.81
C GLY A 98 7.41 0.52 -1.17
N GLY A 99 8.51 0.21 -1.84
CA GLY A 99 9.49 1.21 -2.29
C GLY A 99 8.89 2.24 -3.25
N ILE A 100 8.10 1.80 -4.22
CA ILE A 100 7.43 2.70 -5.17
C ILE A 100 6.41 3.60 -4.45
N TRP A 101 5.62 3.06 -3.51
CA TRP A 101 4.62 3.84 -2.79
C TRP A 101 5.24 4.88 -1.85
N ILE A 102 6.40 4.59 -1.24
CA ILE A 102 7.14 5.61 -0.48
C ILE A 102 7.55 6.75 -1.42
N LEU A 103 8.17 6.43 -2.56
CA LEU A 103 8.64 7.44 -3.51
C LEU A 103 7.48 8.29 -4.05
N VAL A 104 6.43 7.64 -4.57
CA VAL A 104 5.24 8.32 -5.11
C VAL A 104 4.56 9.15 -4.03
N GLY A 105 4.43 8.61 -2.82
CA GLY A 105 3.81 9.31 -1.70
C GLY A 105 4.57 10.57 -1.30
N VAL A 106 5.90 10.48 -1.15
CA VAL A 106 6.74 11.63 -0.82
C VAL A 106 6.68 12.71 -1.91
N VAL A 107 6.79 12.31 -3.19
CA VAL A 107 6.71 13.28 -4.31
C VAL A 107 5.34 13.94 -4.35
N THR A 108 4.25 13.17 -4.20
CA THR A 108 2.88 13.69 -4.17
C THR A 108 2.67 14.69 -3.02
N ALA A 109 3.13 14.35 -1.81
CA ALA A 109 3.02 15.24 -0.66
C ALA A 109 3.82 16.53 -0.87
N SER A 110 5.04 16.43 -1.40
CA SER A 110 5.90 17.58 -1.69
C SER A 110 5.26 18.53 -2.72
N LEU A 111 4.70 17.97 -3.81
CA LEU A 111 3.99 18.76 -4.82
C LEU A 111 2.74 19.43 -4.22
N GLY A 112 2.01 18.75 -3.35
CA GLY A 112 0.88 19.33 -2.62
C GLY A 112 1.30 20.51 -1.74
N LEU A 113 2.41 20.39 -0.99
CA LEU A 113 2.96 21.49 -0.18
C LEU A 113 3.37 22.71 -1.03
N LEU A 114 3.85 22.47 -2.24
CA LEU A 114 4.22 23.53 -3.20
C LEU A 114 3.00 24.14 -3.93
N GLY A 115 1.80 23.69 -3.65
CA GLY A 115 0.59 24.15 -4.33
C GLY A 115 0.38 23.61 -5.74
N LEU A 116 1.16 22.62 -6.16
CA LEU A 116 1.08 22.00 -7.48
C LEU A 116 0.11 20.81 -7.49
N SER A 117 -1.13 21.04 -7.08
CA SER A 117 -2.13 19.99 -6.79
C SER A 117 -2.44 19.12 -8.00
N ALA A 118 -2.55 19.68 -9.19
CA ALA A 118 -2.77 18.91 -10.41
C ALA A 118 -1.61 17.95 -10.71
N ALA A 119 -0.37 18.43 -10.58
CA ALA A 119 0.83 17.61 -10.74
C ALA A 119 0.92 16.50 -9.67
N ALA A 120 0.55 16.82 -8.42
CA ALA A 120 0.50 15.87 -7.33
C ALA A 120 -0.48 14.73 -7.61
N ILE A 121 -1.70 15.05 -8.04
CA ILE A 121 -2.74 14.06 -8.38
C ILE A 121 -2.29 13.19 -9.56
N LEU A 122 -1.75 13.79 -10.61
CA LEU A 122 -1.23 13.03 -11.76
C LEU A 122 -0.08 12.10 -11.35
N THR A 123 0.85 12.57 -10.51
CA THR A 123 1.94 11.76 -9.98
C THR A 123 1.40 10.56 -9.22
N LEU A 124 0.41 10.76 -8.36
CA LEU A 124 -0.22 9.70 -7.59
C LEU A 124 -0.89 8.67 -8.52
N LEU A 125 -1.74 9.11 -9.44
CA LEU A 125 -2.46 8.23 -10.36
C LEU A 125 -1.52 7.41 -11.24
N ILE A 126 -0.55 8.06 -11.87
CA ILE A 126 0.43 7.40 -12.75
C ILE A 126 1.30 6.44 -11.92
N GLY A 127 1.82 6.91 -10.79
CA GLY A 127 2.68 6.11 -9.93
C GLY A 127 2.00 4.87 -9.38
N LEU A 128 0.73 4.99 -8.95
CA LEU A 128 -0.06 3.83 -8.49
C LEU A 128 -0.33 2.85 -9.63
N THR A 129 -0.72 3.34 -10.81
CA THR A 129 -0.99 2.47 -11.98
C THR A 129 0.26 1.69 -12.37
N LEU A 130 1.40 2.37 -12.49
CA LEU A 130 2.67 1.74 -12.82
C LEU A 130 3.15 0.79 -11.71
N SER A 131 2.91 1.12 -10.44
CA SER A 131 3.27 0.25 -9.31
C SER A 131 2.52 -1.08 -9.34
N VAL A 132 1.23 -1.07 -9.69
CA VAL A 132 0.43 -2.30 -9.83
C VAL A 132 0.98 -3.17 -10.95
N ALA A 133 1.20 -2.60 -12.14
CA ALA A 133 1.74 -3.34 -13.28
C ALA A 133 3.14 -3.93 -12.97
N GLY A 134 4.04 -3.11 -12.39
CA GLY A 134 5.37 -3.55 -11.98
C GLY A 134 5.33 -4.64 -10.91
N THR A 135 4.42 -4.54 -9.96
CA THR A 135 4.25 -5.55 -8.89
C THR A 135 3.81 -6.90 -9.45
N VAL A 136 2.84 -6.90 -10.37
CA VAL A 136 2.39 -8.12 -11.07
C VAL A 136 3.57 -8.76 -11.81
N PHE A 137 4.33 -7.97 -12.54
CA PHE A 137 5.50 -8.43 -13.29
C PHE A 137 6.58 -9.02 -12.38
N VAL A 138 6.98 -8.29 -11.33
CA VAL A 138 8.02 -8.73 -10.38
C VAL A 138 7.60 -10.01 -9.68
N ALA A 139 6.38 -10.06 -9.15
CA ALA A 139 5.85 -11.23 -8.46
C ALA A 139 5.83 -12.47 -9.36
N TYR A 140 5.34 -12.32 -10.61
CA TYR A 140 5.29 -13.41 -11.57
C TYR A 140 6.69 -13.89 -11.99
N ARG A 141 7.63 -12.96 -12.20
CA ARG A 141 9.00 -13.30 -12.58
C ARG A 141 9.72 -14.09 -11.49
N VAL A 142 9.57 -13.69 -10.22
CA VAL A 142 10.14 -14.40 -9.07
C VAL A 142 9.50 -15.78 -8.92
N TYR A 143 8.19 -15.86 -9.00
CA TYR A 143 7.46 -17.12 -8.97
C TYR A 143 7.93 -18.11 -10.03
N ARG A 144 8.15 -17.66 -11.28
CA ARG A 144 8.63 -18.54 -12.36
C ARG A 144 10.05 -19.06 -12.17
N ARG A 145 10.89 -18.30 -11.47
CA ARG A 145 12.28 -18.69 -11.18
C ARG A 145 12.41 -19.69 -10.04
N GLU A 146 11.37 -19.82 -9.20
CA GLU A 146 11.38 -20.76 -8.09
C GLU A 146 11.28 -22.22 -8.58
N PRO A 147 12.20 -23.12 -8.15
CA PRO A 147 12.19 -24.53 -8.54
C PRO A 147 10.87 -25.22 -8.19
N ARG A 148 10.33 -26.05 -9.09
CA ARG A 148 9.06 -26.76 -8.87
C ARG A 148 9.05 -27.62 -7.61
N ARG A 149 10.19 -28.18 -7.21
CA ARG A 149 10.35 -29.01 -5.99
C ARG A 149 10.04 -28.22 -4.72
N THR A 150 10.49 -26.97 -4.62
CA THR A 150 10.26 -26.10 -3.46
C THR A 150 8.78 -25.77 -3.32
N ARG A 151 8.08 -25.56 -4.44
CA ARG A 151 6.63 -25.29 -4.45
C ARG A 151 5.80 -26.50 -3.99
N ALA A 152 6.19 -27.71 -4.40
CA ALA A 152 5.49 -28.95 -4.05
C ALA A 152 5.60 -29.28 -2.56
N GLN A 153 6.75 -29.01 -1.92
CA GLN A 153 6.96 -29.24 -0.49
C GLN A 153 6.12 -28.34 0.41
N ARG A 154 5.80 -27.12 -0.02
CA ARG A 154 4.99 -26.16 0.75
C ARG A 154 3.47 -26.40 0.65
N ARG A 155 3.03 -27.26 -0.27
CA ARG A 155 1.62 -27.65 -0.43
C ARG A 155 1.21 -28.86 0.45
N ARG A 156 2.19 -29.52 1.09
CA ARG A 156 1.98 -30.61 2.04
C ARG A 156 2.01 -30.08 3.47
#